data_ecb8b79eb3cfa625737ad942021caba5
#
_entry.id   ecb8b79eb3cfa625737ad942021caba5
#
_cell.length_a   1.000
_cell.length_b   1.000
_cell.length_c   1.000
_cell.angle_alpha   90.00
_cell.angle_beta   90.00
_cell.angle_gamma   90.00
#
_symmetry.space_group_name_H-M   'P 1'
#
loop_
_entity.id
_entity.type
_entity.pdbx_description
1 polymer ?
#
loop_
_entity_poly.entity_id
_entity_poly.type
_entity_poly.pdbx_seq_one_letter_code
_entity_poly.pdbx_strand_id
1 'polypeptide(L)'
;FHKLLPIRALRPDRMLMALEMLQKQVLPNATEFLNLDAQLNSYQILEQIYEDSDPTTPIYFVLSPGVDVISDVSKLAITNDMIENETFHNISLGQGMDVVAEQKLLEGHKSGHWIMLNNVHLMPKWLSKLQNMLEEFSASEHGSHERFRLFLSSDPATSIPIGILDCSIKLTNEAPSGMKANLKRAFRSFTPTDF
;
A
#
# COMPACT_ATOMS: atom_id res chain seq x y z
N PHE A 1 16.34 27.64 -4.11
CA PHE A 1 16.54 26.62 -3.04
C PHE A 1 16.76 27.26 -1.68
N HIS A 2 17.70 28.19 -1.50
CA HIS A 2 17.98 28.85 -0.21
C HIS A 2 16.77 29.52 0.44
N LYS A 3 15.81 30.01 -0.35
CA LYS A 3 14.58 30.62 0.19
C LYS A 3 13.60 29.60 0.81
N LEU A 4 13.74 28.30 0.48
CA LEU A 4 12.90 27.26 1.07
C LEU A 4 13.28 26.90 2.51
N LEU A 5 14.55 27.06 2.88
CA LEU A 5 15.04 26.75 4.23
C LEU A 5 14.36 27.59 5.32
N PRO A 6 14.27 28.94 5.19
CA PRO A 6 13.52 29.75 6.16
C PRO A 6 12.02 29.39 6.19
N ILE A 7 11.42 29.11 5.04
CA ILE A 7 10.00 28.73 4.98
C ILE A 7 9.78 27.41 5.71
N ARG A 8 10.65 26.43 5.52
CA ARG A 8 10.59 25.16 6.26
C ARG A 8 10.70 25.34 7.78
N ALA A 9 11.56 26.24 8.23
CA ALA A 9 11.80 26.49 9.64
C ALA A 9 10.70 27.32 10.31
N LEU A 10 10.18 28.33 9.63
CA LEU A 10 9.26 29.32 10.23
C LEU A 10 7.79 29.08 9.86
N ARG A 11 7.53 28.55 8.67
CA ARG A 11 6.18 28.37 8.11
C ARG A 11 6.08 27.05 7.33
N PRO A 12 6.16 25.88 8.00
CA PRO A 12 6.07 24.58 7.35
C PRO A 12 4.74 24.38 6.62
N ASP A 13 3.67 25.06 7.06
CA ASP A 13 2.35 25.09 6.42
C ASP A 13 2.36 25.64 4.99
N ARG A 14 3.35 26.47 4.64
CA ARG A 14 3.50 27.07 3.30
C ARG A 14 4.54 26.37 2.43
N MET A 15 5.10 25.28 2.90
CA MET A 15 6.20 24.60 2.19
C MET A 15 5.77 24.06 0.82
N LEU A 16 4.58 23.48 0.72
CA LEU A 16 4.03 22.96 -0.54
C LEU A 16 3.86 24.07 -1.57
N MET A 17 3.22 25.19 -1.18
CA MET A 17 3.05 26.35 -2.08
C MET A 17 4.40 26.91 -2.55
N ALA A 18 5.40 26.95 -1.66
CA ALA A 18 6.74 27.43 -2.02
C ALA A 18 7.47 26.46 -2.97
N LEU A 19 7.27 25.16 -2.84
CA LEU A 19 7.78 24.13 -3.76
C LEU A 19 7.14 24.23 -5.13
N GLU A 20 5.82 24.43 -5.21
CA GLU A 20 5.10 24.65 -6.48
C GLU A 20 5.62 25.90 -7.22
N MET A 21 5.83 27.00 -6.47
CA MET A 21 6.39 28.22 -7.07
C MET A 21 7.81 28.00 -7.59
N LEU A 22 8.64 27.26 -6.85
CA LEU A 22 9.99 26.93 -7.29
C LEU A 22 9.96 26.04 -8.54
N GLN A 23 9.09 25.03 -8.55
CA GLN A 23 8.92 24.14 -9.67
C GLN A 23 8.55 24.88 -10.95
N LYS A 24 7.55 25.76 -10.89
CA LYS A 24 7.13 26.60 -12.04
C LYS A 24 8.25 27.48 -12.57
N GLN A 25 9.20 27.88 -11.72
CA GLN A 25 10.35 28.68 -12.12
C GLN A 25 11.49 27.86 -12.73
N VAL A 26 11.72 26.65 -12.23
CA VAL A 26 12.85 25.80 -12.64
C VAL A 26 12.48 24.89 -13.80
N LEU A 27 11.24 24.39 -13.83
CA LEU A 27 10.72 23.44 -14.81
C LEU A 27 9.33 23.90 -15.31
N PRO A 28 9.25 24.94 -16.13
CA PRO A 28 7.97 25.53 -16.56
C PRO A 28 7.04 24.54 -17.30
N ASN A 29 7.59 23.47 -17.89
CA ASN A 29 6.83 22.45 -18.62
C ASN A 29 6.59 21.16 -17.83
N ALA A 30 7.01 21.08 -16.58
CA ALA A 30 6.88 19.88 -15.74
C ALA A 30 5.67 19.94 -14.81
N THR A 31 4.56 20.50 -15.27
CA THR A 31 3.28 20.52 -14.52
C THR A 31 2.73 19.11 -14.27
N GLU A 32 3.22 18.10 -14.99
CA GLU A 32 2.82 16.70 -14.83
C GLU A 32 3.53 16.01 -13.65
N PHE A 33 4.72 16.48 -13.24
CA PHE A 33 5.51 15.80 -12.20
C PHE A 33 5.06 16.07 -10.76
N LEU A 34 4.27 17.08 -10.51
CA LEU A 34 3.70 17.39 -9.20
C LEU A 34 2.24 17.83 -9.36
N ASN A 35 1.37 16.94 -9.78
CA ASN A 35 -0.06 17.08 -9.55
C ASN A 35 -0.36 16.86 -8.06
N LEU A 36 0.17 17.76 -7.21
CA LEU A 36 -0.17 17.84 -5.79
C LEU A 36 -1.65 18.20 -5.58
N ASP A 37 -2.31 18.73 -6.63
CA ASP A 37 -3.75 19.03 -6.64
C ASP A 37 -4.63 17.88 -7.13
N ALA A 38 -4.08 16.86 -7.76
CA ALA A 38 -4.80 15.63 -7.95
C ALA A 38 -4.91 14.96 -6.58
N GLN A 39 -5.97 15.23 -5.86
CA GLN A 39 -6.43 14.40 -4.74
C GLN A 39 -6.78 13.03 -5.34
N LEU A 40 -5.74 12.27 -5.68
CA LEU A 40 -5.90 10.89 -6.07
C LEU A 40 -6.61 10.20 -4.92
N ASN A 41 -7.70 9.56 -5.24
CA ASN A 41 -8.41 8.72 -4.31
C ASN A 41 -7.46 7.54 -3.96
N SER A 42 -7.58 6.98 -2.76
CA SER A 42 -6.74 5.86 -2.30
C SER A 42 -6.67 4.71 -3.32
N TYR A 43 -7.80 4.44 -4.00
CA TYR A 43 -7.87 3.45 -5.06
C TYR A 43 -7.01 3.81 -6.29
N GLN A 44 -7.01 5.05 -6.74
CA GLN A 44 -6.19 5.49 -7.89
C GLN A 44 -4.69 5.42 -7.60
N ILE A 45 -4.31 5.73 -6.35
CA ILE A 45 -2.93 5.57 -5.89
C ILE A 45 -2.54 4.10 -5.91
N LEU A 46 -3.43 3.22 -5.42
CA LEU A 46 -3.21 1.78 -5.42
C LEU A 46 -3.08 1.22 -6.83
N GLU A 47 -3.92 1.68 -7.77
CA GLU A 47 -3.87 1.28 -9.18
C GLU A 47 -2.53 1.66 -9.84
N GLN A 48 -2.06 2.90 -9.64
CA GLN A 48 -0.74 3.32 -10.13
C GLN A 48 0.40 2.48 -9.53
N ILE A 49 0.35 2.22 -8.22
CA ILE A 49 1.38 1.41 -7.55
C ILE A 49 1.36 -0.03 -8.04
N TYR A 50 0.17 -0.57 -8.32
CA TYR A 50 0.06 -1.90 -8.90
C TYR A 50 0.70 -1.96 -10.30
N GLU A 51 0.49 -0.95 -11.13
CA GLU A 51 1.14 -0.85 -12.45
C GLU A 51 2.66 -0.75 -12.36
N ASP A 52 3.17 -0.02 -11.35
CA ASP A 52 4.60 0.15 -11.10
C ASP A 52 5.24 -1.02 -10.34
N SER A 53 4.45 -1.97 -9.81
CA SER A 53 4.94 -3.07 -8.98
C SER A 53 5.30 -4.30 -9.78
N ASP A 54 6.38 -4.97 -9.36
CA ASP A 54 6.79 -6.28 -9.86
C ASP A 54 6.22 -7.42 -9.01
N PRO A 55 6.13 -8.66 -9.55
CA PRO A 55 5.69 -9.84 -8.80
C PRO A 55 6.50 -10.15 -7.53
N THR A 56 7.76 -9.72 -7.49
CA THR A 56 8.67 -9.92 -6.34
C THR A 56 8.65 -8.77 -5.34
N THR A 57 7.93 -7.68 -5.65
CA THR A 57 7.87 -6.48 -4.81
C THR A 57 6.53 -6.41 -4.07
N PRO A 58 6.48 -6.74 -2.77
CA PRO A 58 5.25 -6.64 -2.00
C PRO A 58 4.74 -5.20 -1.88
N ILE A 59 3.41 -5.04 -1.84
CA ILE A 59 2.76 -3.77 -1.52
C ILE A 59 2.37 -3.79 -0.05
N TYR A 60 2.96 -2.91 0.74
CA TYR A 60 2.83 -2.88 2.19
C TYR A 60 2.04 -1.68 2.68
N PHE A 61 0.89 -1.94 3.31
CA PHE A 61 0.03 -0.93 3.90
C PHE A 61 0.31 -0.75 5.38
N VAL A 62 0.66 0.46 5.78
CA VAL A 62 0.69 0.87 7.19
C VAL A 62 -0.60 1.62 7.47
N LEU A 63 -1.48 1.02 8.26
CA LEU A 63 -2.84 1.48 8.46
C LEU A 63 -3.02 2.16 9.81
N SER A 64 -3.64 3.31 9.84
CA SER A 64 -4.16 3.88 11.07
C SER A 64 -5.41 3.12 11.54
N PRO A 65 -5.68 3.05 12.85
CA PRO A 65 -6.86 2.37 13.36
C PRO A 65 -8.16 2.80 12.67
N GLY A 66 -8.97 1.84 12.26
CA GLY A 66 -10.24 2.09 11.57
C GLY A 66 -10.14 2.38 10.07
N VAL A 67 -8.96 2.24 9.48
CA VAL A 67 -8.78 2.30 8.03
C VAL A 67 -8.82 0.89 7.46
N ASP A 68 -9.66 0.68 6.46
CA ASP A 68 -9.75 -0.58 5.71
C ASP A 68 -9.29 -0.37 4.26
N VAL A 69 -8.33 -1.19 3.82
CA VAL A 69 -7.83 -1.22 2.45
C VAL A 69 -8.30 -2.47 1.69
N ILE A 70 -8.93 -3.42 2.38
CA ILE A 70 -9.37 -4.69 1.78
C ILE A 70 -10.36 -4.40 0.65
N SER A 71 -11.27 -3.45 0.85
CA SER A 71 -12.26 -3.06 -0.15
C SER A 71 -11.61 -2.49 -1.42
N ASP A 72 -10.55 -1.72 -1.31
CA ASP A 72 -9.84 -1.13 -2.45
C ASP A 72 -9.02 -2.20 -3.18
N VAL A 73 -8.33 -3.09 -2.44
CA VAL A 73 -7.59 -4.22 -3.03
C VAL A 73 -8.56 -5.21 -3.70
N SER A 74 -9.73 -5.49 -3.10
CA SER A 74 -10.75 -6.37 -3.71
C SER A 74 -11.32 -5.79 -5.01
N LYS A 75 -11.56 -4.48 -5.07
CA LYS A 75 -11.98 -3.81 -6.32
C LYS A 75 -10.90 -3.92 -7.39
N LEU A 76 -9.64 -3.68 -7.03
CA LEU A 76 -8.52 -3.82 -7.95
C LEU A 76 -8.36 -5.27 -8.43
N ALA A 77 -8.58 -6.26 -7.56
CA ALA A 77 -8.58 -7.68 -7.91
C ALA A 77 -9.66 -7.99 -8.95
N ILE A 78 -10.89 -7.53 -8.75
CA ILE A 78 -12.00 -7.71 -9.69
C ILE A 78 -11.67 -7.06 -11.05
N THR A 79 -11.10 -5.85 -11.06
CA THR A 79 -10.70 -5.16 -12.30
C THR A 79 -9.63 -5.94 -13.08
N ASN A 80 -8.81 -6.73 -12.40
CA ASN A 80 -7.75 -7.56 -12.98
C ASN A 80 -8.16 -9.04 -13.16
N ASP A 81 -9.45 -9.35 -13.18
CA ASP A 81 -10.00 -10.70 -13.35
C ASP A 81 -9.53 -11.70 -12.29
N MET A 82 -9.31 -11.23 -11.05
CA MET A 82 -8.99 -12.08 -9.92
C MET A 82 -10.27 -12.44 -9.15
N ILE A 83 -10.48 -13.74 -8.94
CA ILE A 83 -11.69 -14.28 -8.30
C ILE A 83 -11.39 -14.55 -6.84
N GLU A 84 -12.21 -14.02 -5.94
CA GLU A 84 -12.07 -14.21 -4.50
C GLU A 84 -12.15 -15.70 -4.13
N ASN A 85 -11.25 -16.15 -3.25
CA ASN A 85 -11.05 -17.53 -2.82
C ASN A 85 -10.53 -18.52 -3.88
N GLU A 86 -10.38 -18.12 -5.13
CA GLU A 86 -9.76 -18.94 -6.18
C GLU A 86 -8.37 -18.40 -6.54
N THR A 87 -8.31 -17.19 -7.08
CA THR A 87 -7.07 -16.53 -7.51
C THR A 87 -6.70 -15.30 -6.66
N PHE A 88 -7.61 -14.83 -5.82
CA PHE A 88 -7.37 -13.81 -4.80
C PHE A 88 -7.69 -14.36 -3.41
N HIS A 89 -6.68 -14.43 -2.54
CA HIS A 89 -6.81 -14.97 -1.19
C HIS A 89 -6.56 -13.86 -0.16
N ASN A 90 -7.58 -13.60 0.66
CA ASN A 90 -7.52 -12.65 1.76
C ASN A 90 -7.38 -13.42 3.08
N ILE A 91 -6.23 -13.29 3.75
CA ILE A 91 -5.88 -14.04 4.95
C ILE A 91 -5.56 -13.06 6.07
N SER A 92 -6.33 -13.12 7.16
CA SER A 92 -6.00 -12.37 8.37
C SER A 92 -5.09 -13.24 9.26
N LEU A 93 -3.89 -12.73 9.53
CA LEU A 93 -2.92 -13.46 10.36
C LEU A 93 -3.36 -13.47 11.82
N GLY A 94 -3.28 -14.64 12.41
CA GLY A 94 -3.61 -14.93 13.80
C GLY A 94 -3.10 -16.32 14.16
N GLN A 95 -3.40 -16.79 15.37
CA GLN A 95 -2.92 -18.12 15.83
C GLN A 95 -3.31 -19.22 14.85
N GLY A 96 -2.31 -19.95 14.34
CA GLY A 96 -2.49 -21.10 13.45
C GLY A 96 -2.73 -20.77 11.97
N MET A 97 -2.76 -19.50 11.58
CA MET A 97 -2.95 -19.09 10.19
C MET A 97 -1.65 -19.01 9.38
N ASP A 98 -0.51 -19.12 10.05
CA ASP A 98 0.83 -19.14 9.43
C ASP A 98 0.99 -20.25 8.40
N VAL A 99 0.56 -21.46 8.72
CA VAL A 99 0.65 -22.62 7.80
C VAL A 99 -0.20 -22.40 6.54
N VAL A 100 -1.41 -21.87 6.71
CA VAL A 100 -2.31 -21.57 5.58
C VAL A 100 -1.71 -20.47 4.71
N ALA A 101 -1.19 -19.42 5.32
CA ALA A 101 -0.54 -18.31 4.61
C ALA A 101 0.67 -18.81 3.79
N GLU A 102 1.52 -19.67 4.38
CA GLU A 102 2.66 -20.26 3.68
C GLU A 102 2.25 -21.09 2.47
N GLN A 103 1.27 -21.96 2.63
CA GLN A 103 0.76 -22.78 1.52
C GLN A 103 0.24 -21.90 0.38
N LYS A 104 -0.57 -20.88 0.72
CA LYS A 104 -1.12 -19.97 -0.27
C LYS A 104 -0.07 -19.08 -0.94
N LEU A 105 0.98 -18.68 -0.21
CA LEU A 105 2.12 -17.97 -0.79
C LEU A 105 2.88 -18.82 -1.80
N LEU A 106 3.19 -20.06 -1.46
CA LEU A 106 3.88 -21.00 -2.36
C LEU A 106 3.03 -21.36 -3.59
N GLU A 107 1.73 -21.55 -3.41
CA GLU A 107 0.78 -21.78 -4.50
C GLU A 107 0.68 -20.53 -5.39
N GLY A 108 0.45 -19.37 -4.79
CA GLY A 108 0.25 -18.11 -5.49
C GLY A 108 1.48 -17.66 -6.28
N HIS A 109 2.67 -17.83 -5.70
CA HIS A 109 3.94 -17.55 -6.37
C HIS A 109 4.09 -18.32 -7.70
N LYS A 110 3.65 -19.57 -7.74
CA LYS A 110 3.74 -20.44 -8.94
C LYS A 110 2.59 -20.21 -9.93
N SER A 111 1.38 -19.99 -9.41
CA SER A 111 0.14 -19.94 -10.20
C SER A 111 -0.31 -18.52 -10.56
N GLY A 112 0.33 -17.50 -10.00
CA GLY A 112 -0.01 -16.10 -10.28
C GLY A 112 -1.22 -15.60 -9.50
N HIS A 113 -1.47 -16.15 -8.29
CA HIS A 113 -2.56 -15.68 -7.44
C HIS A 113 -2.16 -14.41 -6.69
N TRP A 114 -3.15 -13.64 -6.30
CA TRP A 114 -2.98 -12.50 -5.40
C TRP A 114 -3.20 -12.92 -3.96
N ILE A 115 -2.28 -12.54 -3.09
CA ILE A 115 -2.33 -12.87 -1.67
C ILE A 115 -2.37 -11.58 -0.85
N MET A 116 -3.40 -11.42 -0.04
CA MET A 116 -3.51 -10.33 0.94
C MET A 116 -3.33 -10.91 2.34
N LEU A 117 -2.27 -10.49 3.03
CA LEU A 117 -2.00 -10.86 4.42
C LEU A 117 -2.28 -9.66 5.33
N ASN A 118 -3.32 -9.80 6.15
CA ASN A 118 -3.72 -8.75 7.07
C ASN A 118 -3.13 -8.96 8.47
N ASN A 119 -2.89 -7.84 9.16
CA ASN A 119 -2.44 -7.82 10.54
C ASN A 119 -1.11 -8.57 10.76
N VAL A 120 -0.17 -8.41 9.83
CA VAL A 120 1.12 -9.13 9.88
C VAL A 120 1.91 -8.84 11.17
N HIS A 121 1.69 -7.69 11.80
CA HIS A 121 2.33 -7.31 13.08
C HIS A 121 1.97 -8.25 14.24
N LEU A 122 0.87 -9.02 14.16
CA LEU A 122 0.46 -9.96 15.19
C LEU A 122 1.35 -11.21 15.27
N MET A 123 2.14 -11.47 14.23
CA MET A 123 2.99 -12.69 14.16
C MET A 123 4.48 -12.36 13.92
N PRO A 124 5.15 -11.62 14.81
CA PRO A 124 6.50 -11.13 14.57
C PRO A 124 7.55 -12.23 14.36
N LYS A 125 7.37 -13.40 15.02
CA LYS A 125 8.26 -14.54 14.83
C LYS A 125 8.16 -15.16 13.44
N TRP A 126 6.97 -15.18 12.86
CA TRP A 126 6.74 -15.71 11.53
C TRP A 126 7.21 -14.76 10.42
N LEU A 127 7.26 -13.45 10.70
CA LEU A 127 7.73 -12.46 9.73
C LEU A 127 9.17 -12.69 9.26
N SER A 128 10.04 -13.23 10.12
CA SER A 128 11.40 -13.61 9.70
C SER A 128 11.38 -14.74 8.66
N LYS A 129 10.43 -15.66 8.78
CA LYS A 129 10.26 -16.72 7.78
C LYS A 129 9.67 -16.17 6.48
N LEU A 130 8.70 -15.25 6.58
CA LEU A 130 8.16 -14.55 5.41
C LEU A 130 9.27 -13.80 4.66
N GLN A 131 10.16 -13.11 5.37
CA GLN A 131 11.29 -12.43 4.75
C GLN A 131 12.17 -13.40 3.94
N ASN A 132 12.54 -14.54 4.53
CA ASN A 132 13.35 -15.54 3.82
C ASN A 132 12.62 -16.08 2.58
N MET A 133 11.30 -16.30 2.65
CA MET A 133 10.50 -16.72 1.49
C MET A 133 10.50 -15.66 0.38
N LEU A 134 10.41 -14.38 0.72
CA LEU A 134 10.47 -13.29 -0.27
C LEU A 134 11.85 -13.20 -0.92
N GLU A 135 12.92 -13.41 -0.17
CA GLU A 135 14.28 -13.48 -0.69
C GLU A 135 14.46 -14.68 -1.63
N GLU A 136 13.92 -15.85 -1.28
CA GLU A 136 13.90 -17.03 -2.15
C GLU A 136 13.09 -16.80 -3.44
N PHE A 137 11.94 -16.13 -3.36
CA PHE A 137 11.14 -15.79 -4.55
C PHE A 137 11.87 -14.85 -5.50
N SER A 138 12.60 -13.89 -4.96
CA SER A 138 13.42 -12.96 -5.75
C SER A 138 14.66 -13.62 -6.36
N ALA A 139 15.24 -14.63 -5.67
CA ALA A 139 16.43 -15.33 -6.11
C ALA A 139 16.16 -16.53 -7.05
N SER A 140 14.90 -16.96 -7.19
CA SER A 140 14.55 -18.14 -7.98
C SER A 140 14.84 -17.94 -9.48
N GLU A 141 15.53 -18.88 -10.12
CA GLU A 141 15.86 -18.82 -11.55
C GLU A 141 14.62 -18.73 -12.47
N HIS A 142 13.49 -19.27 -12.03
CA HIS A 142 12.23 -19.23 -12.77
C HIS A 142 11.38 -18.00 -12.45
N GLY A 143 11.82 -17.17 -11.48
CA GLY A 143 11.07 -15.99 -11.02
C GLY A 143 9.70 -16.32 -10.42
N SER A 144 8.99 -15.29 -10.01
CA SER A 144 7.58 -15.37 -9.66
C SER A 144 6.72 -15.29 -10.92
N HIS A 145 5.54 -15.92 -10.91
CA HIS A 145 4.59 -15.77 -11.99
C HIS A 145 4.22 -14.29 -12.19
N GLU A 146 4.17 -13.78 -13.42
CA GLU A 146 3.97 -12.35 -13.75
C GLU A 146 2.75 -11.72 -13.08
N ARG A 147 1.68 -12.49 -12.90
CA ARG A 147 0.43 -12.05 -12.26
C ARG A 147 0.46 -12.12 -10.74
N PHE A 148 1.48 -12.74 -10.12
CA PHE A 148 1.57 -12.83 -8.67
C PHE A 148 1.70 -11.46 -8.04
N ARG A 149 0.92 -11.19 -7.01
CA ARG A 149 1.05 -9.98 -6.17
C ARG A 149 0.83 -10.32 -4.72
N LEU A 150 1.67 -9.73 -3.88
CA LEU A 150 1.58 -9.86 -2.43
C LEU A 150 1.26 -8.50 -1.81
N PHE A 151 0.16 -8.46 -1.08
CA PHE A 151 -0.28 -7.31 -0.31
C PHE A 151 -0.14 -7.63 1.17
N LEU A 152 0.45 -6.72 1.93
CA LEU A 152 0.65 -6.85 3.37
C LEU A 152 -0.02 -5.68 4.06
N SER A 153 -0.69 -5.90 5.19
CA SER A 153 -1.20 -4.80 6.01
C SER A 153 -0.85 -4.98 7.48
N SER A 154 -0.52 -3.88 8.13
CA SER A 154 -0.28 -3.83 9.57
C SER A 154 -0.67 -2.49 10.17
N ASP A 155 -0.88 -2.49 11.48
CA ASP A 155 -0.77 -1.27 12.27
C ASP A 155 0.70 -0.83 12.35
N PRO A 156 0.97 0.46 12.66
CA PRO A 156 2.33 0.92 12.89
C PRO A 156 2.98 0.13 14.03
N ALA A 157 3.97 -0.70 13.71
CA ALA A 157 4.63 -1.59 14.67
C ALA A 157 6.15 -1.60 14.44
N THR A 158 6.91 -1.61 15.53
CA THR A 158 8.38 -1.71 15.50
C THR A 158 8.88 -3.15 15.32
N SER A 159 7.97 -4.12 15.37
CA SER A 159 8.28 -5.55 15.24
C SER A 159 8.45 -6.05 13.81
N ILE A 160 8.20 -5.19 12.82
CA ILE A 160 8.32 -5.57 11.41
C ILE A 160 9.80 -5.60 11.00
N PRO A 161 10.28 -6.71 10.43
CA PRO A 161 11.65 -6.80 9.94
C PRO A 161 11.95 -5.74 8.87
N ILE A 162 13.11 -5.11 8.97
CA ILE A 162 13.56 -4.08 8.03
C ILE A 162 13.64 -4.64 6.61
N GLY A 163 14.07 -5.90 6.43
CA GLY A 163 14.15 -6.53 5.12
C GLY A 163 12.82 -6.59 4.38
N ILE A 164 11.70 -6.83 5.07
CA ILE A 164 10.36 -6.76 4.45
C ILE A 164 10.03 -5.32 4.03
N LEU A 165 10.36 -4.35 4.88
CA LEU A 165 10.10 -2.95 4.55
C LEU A 165 10.95 -2.48 3.37
N ASP A 166 12.20 -2.88 3.29
CA ASP A 166 13.12 -2.45 2.23
C ASP A 166 12.74 -3.00 0.86
N CYS A 167 12.25 -4.24 0.79
CA CYS A 167 11.82 -4.85 -0.46
C CYS A 167 10.39 -4.48 -0.88
N SER A 168 9.63 -3.75 -0.05
CA SER A 168 8.21 -3.44 -0.29
C SER A 168 7.98 -2.00 -0.72
N ILE A 169 6.95 -1.77 -1.54
CA ILE A 169 6.39 -0.44 -1.77
C ILE A 169 5.48 -0.10 -0.59
N LYS A 170 5.82 0.95 0.15
CA LYS A 170 5.12 1.31 1.38
C LYS A 170 4.04 2.36 1.13
N LEU A 171 2.82 2.03 1.51
CA LEU A 171 1.66 2.91 1.52
C LEU A 171 1.24 3.20 2.95
N THR A 172 1.24 4.45 3.34
CA THR A 172 0.64 4.89 4.60
C THR A 172 -0.75 5.42 4.32
N ASN A 173 -1.75 4.87 5.00
CA ASN A 173 -3.11 5.38 4.94
C ASN A 173 -3.48 5.93 6.32
N GLU A 174 -3.31 7.25 6.46
CA GLU A 174 -3.67 7.96 7.66
C GLU A 174 -5.11 8.46 7.59
N ALA A 175 -5.83 8.36 8.71
CA ALA A 175 -7.14 8.96 8.82
C ALA A 175 -7.02 10.48 8.61
N PRO A 176 -7.93 11.11 7.85
CA PRO A 176 -7.87 12.55 7.62
C PRO A 176 -7.83 13.31 8.95
N SER A 177 -6.88 14.21 9.11
CA SER A 177 -6.78 15.04 10.31
C SER A 177 -7.86 16.12 10.30
N GLY A 178 -8.63 16.21 11.40
CA GLY A 178 -9.64 17.23 11.63
C GLY A 178 -11.09 16.77 11.41
N MET A 179 -11.99 17.37 12.21
CA MET A 179 -13.41 17.02 12.23
C MET A 179 -14.09 17.15 10.86
N LYS A 180 -13.79 18.20 10.11
CA LYS A 180 -14.38 18.44 8.77
C LYS A 180 -14.02 17.34 7.78
N ALA A 181 -12.77 16.88 7.79
CA ALA A 181 -12.30 15.84 6.88
C ALA A 181 -12.88 14.46 7.27
N ASN A 182 -12.95 14.17 8.55
CA ASN A 182 -13.57 12.96 9.08
C ASN A 182 -15.08 12.89 8.78
N LEU A 183 -15.81 14.00 8.96
CA LEU A 183 -17.22 14.08 8.58
C LEU A 183 -17.43 13.89 7.08
N LYS A 184 -16.64 14.53 6.24
CA LYS A 184 -16.71 14.31 4.78
C LYS A 184 -16.48 12.83 4.41
N ARG A 185 -15.55 12.15 5.07
CA ARG A 185 -15.30 10.73 4.86
C ARG A 185 -16.50 9.89 5.31
N ALA A 186 -17.03 10.15 6.51
CA ALA A 186 -18.21 9.46 7.01
C ALA A 186 -19.42 9.63 6.07
N PHE A 187 -19.67 10.85 5.57
CA PHE A 187 -20.77 11.11 4.64
C PHE A 187 -20.57 10.46 3.25
N ARG A 188 -19.34 10.19 2.83
CA ARG A 188 -19.08 9.47 1.57
C ARG A 188 -19.39 7.97 1.65
N SER A 189 -19.43 7.40 2.85
CA SER A 189 -19.79 6.00 3.04
C SER A 189 -21.30 5.74 2.98
N PHE A 190 -22.12 6.79 3.05
CA PHE A 190 -23.57 6.65 2.88
C PHE A 190 -23.94 6.67 1.39
N THR A 191 -24.65 5.64 0.96
CA THR A 191 -25.22 5.59 -0.39
C THR A 191 -26.65 6.14 -0.39
N PRO A 192 -27.20 6.58 -1.55
CA PRO A 192 -28.58 7.04 -1.64
C PRO A 192 -29.63 6.01 -1.19
N THR A 193 -29.22 4.74 -1.06
CA THR A 193 -30.06 3.64 -0.59
C THR A 193 -30.09 3.49 0.93
N ASP A 194 -29.27 4.25 1.64
CA ASP A 194 -29.19 4.21 3.12
C ASP A 194 -30.15 5.21 3.79
N PHE A 195 -30.97 5.93 3.00
CA PHE A 195 -31.99 6.89 3.46
C PHE A 195 -33.41 6.51 3.04
#